data_db9ea2bf873c37db9d491c4cb98b9df6
#
_entry.id   db9ea2bf873c37db9d491c4cb98b9df6
#
_cell.length_a   1.000
_cell.length_b   1.000
_cell.length_c   1.000
_cell.angle_alpha   90.00
_cell.angle_beta   90.00
_cell.angle_gamma   90.00
#
_symmetry.space_group_name_H-M   'P 1'
#
loop_
_entity.id
_entity.type
_entity.pdbx_description
1 polymer ?
#
loop_
_entity_poly.entity_id
_entity_poly.type
_entity_poly.pdbx_seq_one_letter_code
_entity_poly.pdbx_strand_id
1 'polypeptide(L)'
;MIQELLAWLDTQRISYIPVDTEVVDIPGFGRLFTADLSGVESIFRSDGDKLVFNLMENPAVLMEEGIYHVAFPFGYNWYYYDLREEFRFNLLKYIGRPGPPAHDIPFVNLGVHTSYELLNACGSLEDLCRKAKWSGHTAVGICDRNTMAATLNFQKECAKNGLKHIFGYSLTMIHEEEAVNLKMYALNNEGLHNLLRIQSAVMVVSENNTIRYEQLLMYAAGCVPVFATRSVYWMAGHPKQVERIRKGSEAVYYQIDANEYKADRIDREQLEALKYYFCNCYDTGRDLFTVEPILLPDCYYMDKDDAASKIIVNKIAAGAAHEQSGERYFKTADELYDTLRPLFSEKWDFDALFGRMCRPTVEIAERAEAVFETGRMFMPEYRMRPEEVERYGNRRT
;
A
#
# COMPACT_ATOMS: atom_id res chain seq x y z
N MET A 1 -20.05 9.86 30.73
CA MET A 1 -18.95 10.03 29.75
C MET A 1 -18.48 8.72 29.14
N ILE A 2 -17.80 7.82 29.87
CA ILE A 2 -17.34 6.57 29.25
C ILE A 2 -18.49 5.73 28.66
N GLN A 3 -19.63 5.65 29.35
CA GLN A 3 -20.79 4.89 28.86
C GLN A 3 -21.37 5.48 27.56
N GLU A 4 -21.34 6.78 27.38
CA GLU A 4 -21.77 7.44 26.15
C GLU A 4 -20.79 7.18 25.01
N LEU A 5 -19.48 7.24 25.31
CA LEU A 5 -18.44 6.84 24.34
C LEU A 5 -18.59 5.38 23.92
N LEU A 6 -18.75 4.47 24.88
CA LEU A 6 -18.93 3.05 24.59
C LEU A 6 -20.19 2.79 23.77
N ALA A 7 -21.32 3.42 24.15
CA ALA A 7 -22.58 3.32 23.39
C ALA A 7 -22.43 3.86 21.96
N TRP A 8 -21.66 4.93 21.79
CA TRP A 8 -21.37 5.45 20.46
C TRP A 8 -20.46 4.50 19.66
N LEU A 9 -19.38 3.98 20.26
CA LEU A 9 -18.50 2.99 19.62
C LEU A 9 -19.28 1.74 19.20
N ASP A 10 -20.20 1.27 20.03
CA ASP A 10 -21.10 0.15 19.71
C ASP A 10 -22.00 0.49 18.50
N THR A 11 -22.54 1.70 18.47
CA THR A 11 -23.39 2.16 17.36
C THR A 11 -22.61 2.20 16.04
N GLN A 12 -21.33 2.60 16.11
CA GLN A 12 -20.43 2.66 14.96
C GLN A 12 -19.76 1.31 14.64
N ARG A 13 -20.05 0.26 15.42
CA ARG A 13 -19.42 -1.07 15.30
C ARG A 13 -17.90 -1.04 15.39
N ILE A 14 -17.36 -0.11 16.17
CA ILE A 14 -15.91 0.00 16.44
C ILE A 14 -15.60 -0.92 17.61
N SER A 15 -14.72 -1.89 17.39
CA SER A 15 -14.27 -2.78 18.46
C SER A 15 -13.40 -2.03 19.47
N TYR A 16 -13.67 -2.23 20.75
CA TYR A 16 -12.90 -1.63 21.83
C TYR A 16 -12.72 -2.63 22.99
N ILE A 17 -11.72 -2.36 23.82
CA ILE A 17 -11.47 -3.13 25.05
C ILE A 17 -11.49 -2.14 26.21
N PRO A 18 -12.48 -2.19 27.11
CA PRO A 18 -12.45 -1.41 28.34
C PRO A 18 -11.25 -1.86 29.17
N VAL A 19 -10.35 -0.95 29.49
CA VAL A 19 -9.18 -1.24 30.33
C VAL A 19 -9.53 -1.00 31.79
N ASP A 20 -10.25 0.10 32.07
CA ASP A 20 -10.81 0.44 33.35
C ASP A 20 -12.01 1.39 33.19
N THR A 21 -12.43 2.06 34.26
CA THR A 21 -13.58 2.99 34.24
C THR A 21 -13.26 4.30 33.47
N GLU A 22 -12.01 4.53 33.10
CA GLU A 22 -11.52 5.79 32.57
C GLU A 22 -10.72 5.61 31.29
N VAL A 23 -10.41 4.36 30.92
CA VAL A 23 -9.56 4.06 29.77
C VAL A 23 -10.21 3.03 28.86
N VAL A 24 -10.27 3.35 27.59
CA VAL A 24 -10.73 2.46 26.51
C VAL A 24 -9.61 2.25 25.52
N ASP A 25 -9.28 0.99 25.23
CA ASP A 25 -8.34 0.63 24.18
C ASP A 25 -9.10 0.31 22.88
N ILE A 26 -8.84 1.04 21.83
CA ILE A 26 -9.42 0.81 20.50
C ILE A 26 -8.36 0.13 19.64
N PRO A 27 -8.52 -1.18 19.34
CA PRO A 27 -7.54 -1.93 18.56
C PRO A 27 -7.22 -1.25 17.22
N GLY A 28 -5.94 -1.03 16.98
CA GLY A 28 -5.46 -0.35 15.78
C GLY A 28 -5.48 1.18 15.84
N PHE A 29 -6.13 1.76 16.85
CA PHE A 29 -6.16 3.21 17.06
C PHE A 29 -5.41 3.62 18.34
N GLY A 30 -5.73 3.04 19.52
CA GLY A 30 -5.07 3.30 20.78
C GLY A 30 -5.95 3.52 21.97
N ARG A 31 -5.31 3.99 23.05
CA ARG A 31 -5.99 4.21 24.32
C ARG A 31 -6.55 5.62 24.40
N LEU A 32 -7.85 5.69 24.69
CA LEU A 32 -8.53 6.93 25.04
C LEU A 32 -8.67 6.98 26.56
N PHE A 33 -8.16 8.03 27.16
CA PHE A 33 -8.26 8.29 28.59
C PHE A 33 -9.40 9.25 28.84
N THR A 34 -10.44 8.78 29.55
CA THR A 34 -11.59 9.62 29.91
C THR A 34 -11.40 10.34 31.25
N ALA A 35 -10.41 9.91 32.06
CA ALA A 35 -10.10 10.56 33.33
C ALA A 35 -9.62 12.01 33.14
N ASP A 36 -8.79 12.23 32.13
CA ASP A 36 -8.29 13.58 31.79
C ASP A 36 -9.41 14.49 31.27
N LEU A 37 -10.57 13.89 31.01
CA LEU A 37 -11.77 14.53 30.53
C LEU A 37 -12.87 14.64 31.61
N SER A 38 -12.54 14.27 32.84
CA SER A 38 -13.49 14.27 33.96
C SER A 38 -13.89 15.70 34.36
N GLY A 39 -15.18 15.92 34.56
CA GLY A 39 -15.75 17.21 34.93
C GLY A 39 -16.19 18.07 33.73
N VAL A 40 -16.13 17.51 32.55
CA VAL A 40 -16.50 18.16 31.32
C VAL A 40 -17.83 17.62 30.82
N GLU A 41 -18.88 18.41 30.92
CA GLU A 41 -20.17 18.06 30.35
C GLU A 41 -20.08 18.08 28.82
N SER A 42 -20.42 16.95 28.19
CA SER A 42 -20.53 16.77 26.74
C SER A 42 -19.26 17.04 25.89
N ILE A 43 -18.17 16.36 26.21
CA ILE A 43 -16.96 16.35 25.35
C ILE A 43 -17.22 15.68 24.01
N PHE A 44 -18.09 14.68 24.01
CA PHE A 44 -18.42 13.91 22.83
C PHE A 44 -19.80 14.28 22.31
N ARG A 45 -19.89 14.55 21.03
CA ARG A 45 -21.17 14.64 20.32
C ARG A 45 -21.13 13.78 19.08
N SER A 46 -22.26 13.20 18.73
CA SER A 46 -22.45 12.59 17.43
C SER A 46 -22.74 13.68 16.41
N ASP A 47 -22.01 13.69 15.31
CA ASP A 47 -22.27 14.54 14.16
C ASP A 47 -22.34 13.62 12.92
N GLY A 48 -23.53 13.10 12.65
CA GLY A 48 -23.73 12.02 11.70
C GLY A 48 -23.01 10.75 12.17
N ASP A 49 -22.14 10.20 11.35
CA ASP A 49 -21.38 8.98 11.63
C ASP A 49 -20.01 9.26 12.30
N LYS A 50 -19.81 10.46 12.85
CA LYS A 50 -18.52 10.87 13.40
C LYS A 50 -18.60 11.21 14.87
N LEU A 51 -17.61 10.73 15.63
CA LEU A 51 -17.35 11.20 16.99
C LEU A 51 -16.61 12.52 16.93
N VAL A 52 -17.23 13.57 17.46
CA VAL A 52 -16.63 14.88 17.55
C VAL A 52 -16.31 15.18 19.01
N PHE A 53 -15.04 15.42 19.32
CA PHE A 53 -14.65 15.94 20.62
C PHE A 53 -14.90 17.45 20.64
N ASN A 54 -15.78 17.89 21.54
CA ASN A 54 -16.06 19.32 21.70
C ASN A 54 -15.11 19.93 22.73
N LEU A 55 -13.85 20.09 22.33
CA LEU A 55 -12.80 20.57 23.20
C LEU A 55 -12.89 22.07 23.48
N MET A 56 -13.60 22.81 22.65
CA MET A 56 -13.69 24.28 22.77
C MET A 56 -14.58 24.74 23.91
N GLU A 57 -15.48 23.87 24.38
CA GLU A 57 -16.43 24.22 25.45
C GLU A 57 -15.92 23.94 26.87
N ASN A 58 -14.73 23.34 26.98
CA ASN A 58 -14.25 22.84 28.26
C ASN A 58 -12.76 23.11 28.52
N PRO A 59 -12.43 24.32 29.00
CA PRO A 59 -11.04 24.70 29.30
C PRO A 59 -10.38 23.88 30.44
N ALA A 60 -11.15 23.17 31.27
CA ALA A 60 -10.61 22.35 32.35
C ALA A 60 -9.81 21.11 31.88
N VAL A 61 -9.91 20.77 30.61
CA VAL A 61 -9.22 19.65 29.98
C VAL A 61 -7.97 20.12 29.23
N LEU A 62 -7.73 21.43 29.20
CA LEU A 62 -6.57 21.99 28.54
C LEU A 62 -5.33 21.75 29.41
N MET A 63 -4.37 21.04 28.85
CA MET A 63 -3.01 21.10 29.32
C MET A 63 -2.36 22.42 28.83
N GLU A 64 -1.21 22.76 29.35
CA GLU A 64 -0.55 24.05 29.12
C GLU A 64 -0.70 24.62 27.69
N GLU A 65 -1.05 25.87 27.56
CA GLU A 65 -1.14 26.63 26.30
C GLU A 65 -2.19 26.14 25.26
N GLY A 66 -3.25 25.50 25.69
CA GLY A 66 -4.29 25.05 24.77
C GLY A 66 -3.95 23.76 24.02
N ILE A 67 -2.97 23.02 24.52
CA ILE A 67 -2.57 21.73 23.99
C ILE A 67 -3.34 20.60 24.66
N TYR A 68 -3.77 19.64 23.86
CA TYR A 68 -4.55 18.51 24.30
C TYR A 68 -3.71 17.23 24.35
N HIS A 69 -4.07 16.35 25.28
CA HIS A 69 -3.28 15.17 25.60
C HIS A 69 -4.03 13.88 25.24
N VAL A 70 -3.56 13.16 24.24
CA VAL A 70 -4.13 11.86 23.83
C VAL A 70 -3.04 10.84 23.62
N ALA A 71 -3.25 9.63 24.14
CA ALA A 71 -2.34 8.52 23.92
C ALA A 71 -2.74 7.75 22.66
N PHE A 72 -1.83 7.61 21.75
CA PHE A 72 -1.97 6.78 20.57
C PHE A 72 -1.20 5.46 20.69
N PRO A 73 -1.59 4.40 19.98
CA PRO A 73 -1.14 3.01 20.21
C PRO A 73 0.29 2.70 19.80
N PHE A 74 1.04 3.64 19.31
CA PHE A 74 2.41 3.42 18.85
C PHE A 74 3.45 3.75 19.92
N GLY A 75 3.44 2.98 21.01
CA GLY A 75 4.26 3.22 22.17
C GLY A 75 3.55 4.17 23.17
N TYR A 76 4.07 4.27 24.34
CA TYR A 76 3.55 5.10 25.44
C TYR A 76 3.80 6.59 25.20
N ASN A 77 3.78 7.04 23.95
CA ASN A 77 3.99 8.43 23.63
C ASN A 77 2.67 9.16 23.66
N TRP A 78 2.63 10.20 24.43
CA TRP A 78 1.57 11.17 24.44
C TRP A 78 1.78 12.13 23.29
N TYR A 79 0.74 12.32 22.48
CA TYR A 79 0.74 13.30 21.41
C TYR A 79 0.00 14.54 21.92
N TYR A 80 0.66 15.68 21.79
CA TYR A 80 0.13 16.97 22.15
C TYR A 80 -0.38 17.65 20.89
N TYR A 81 -1.65 18.04 20.90
CA TYR A 81 -2.27 18.71 19.76
C TYR A 81 -2.82 20.06 20.19
N ASP A 82 -2.58 21.09 19.37
CA ASP A 82 -3.31 22.36 19.49
C ASP A 82 -4.79 22.06 19.24
N LEU A 83 -5.62 22.56 20.14
CA LEU A 83 -7.04 22.26 20.22
C LEU A 83 -7.85 22.53 18.95
N ARG A 84 -7.33 23.29 18.04
CA ARG A 84 -8.19 23.97 17.09
C ARG A 84 -8.54 23.18 15.86
N GLU A 85 -7.63 22.42 15.23
CA GLU A 85 -7.96 21.75 13.98
C GLU A 85 -7.27 20.42 13.73
N GLU A 86 -5.97 20.25 13.97
CA GLU A 86 -5.25 19.04 13.60
C GLU A 86 -5.66 17.80 14.40
N PHE A 87 -5.86 17.96 15.70
CA PHE A 87 -6.31 16.86 16.56
C PHE A 87 -7.70 16.38 16.17
N ARG A 88 -8.63 17.32 16.00
CA ARG A 88 -10.01 17.04 15.57
C ARG A 88 -10.04 16.29 14.26
N PHE A 89 -9.24 16.72 13.31
CA PHE A 89 -9.12 16.08 12.01
C PHE A 89 -8.59 14.63 12.12
N ASN A 90 -7.47 14.44 12.82
CA ASN A 90 -6.86 13.13 12.96
C ASN A 90 -7.74 12.13 13.71
N LEU A 91 -8.39 12.57 14.78
CA LEU A 91 -9.29 11.72 15.54
C LEU A 91 -10.52 11.35 14.74
N LEU A 92 -11.17 12.29 14.07
CA LEU A 92 -12.32 12.05 13.19
C LEU A 92 -11.97 11.12 12.04
N LYS A 93 -10.76 11.23 11.53
CA LYS A 93 -10.25 10.40 10.44
C LYS A 93 -10.22 8.91 10.82
N TYR A 94 -9.89 8.56 12.07
CA TYR A 94 -9.69 7.18 12.48
C TYR A 94 -10.85 6.58 13.33
N ILE A 95 -11.50 7.35 14.15
CA ILE A 95 -12.61 6.88 14.99
C ILE A 95 -13.95 6.91 14.26
N GLY A 96 -14.18 7.86 13.39
CA GLY A 96 -15.45 8.02 12.66
C GLY A 96 -15.64 7.11 11.46
N ARG A 97 -14.82 6.07 11.30
CA ARG A 97 -14.95 5.13 10.18
C ARG A 97 -15.67 3.86 10.56
N PRO A 98 -16.45 3.28 9.64
CA PRO A 98 -17.10 2.01 9.86
C PRO A 98 -16.07 0.94 10.21
N GLY A 99 -16.50 -0.02 11.02
CA GLY A 99 -15.70 -1.17 11.44
C GLY A 99 -15.23 -2.06 10.30
N PRO A 100 -14.69 -3.24 10.62
CA PRO A 100 -14.12 -4.14 9.63
C PRO A 100 -15.11 -4.43 8.50
N PRO A 101 -14.58 -4.76 7.32
CA PRO A 101 -15.35 -4.94 6.10
C PRO A 101 -16.53 -5.90 6.27
N ALA A 102 -17.67 -5.58 5.64
CA ALA A 102 -18.86 -6.42 5.63
C ALA A 102 -18.66 -7.73 4.85
N HIS A 103 -17.67 -7.76 3.95
CA HIS A 103 -17.30 -8.96 3.22
C HIS A 103 -16.11 -9.64 3.90
N ASP A 104 -16.34 -10.85 4.43
CA ASP A 104 -15.31 -11.70 5.04
C ASP A 104 -14.40 -12.34 3.97
N ILE A 105 -13.94 -11.54 3.02
CA ILE A 105 -13.02 -11.96 1.97
C ILE A 105 -11.62 -11.47 2.32
N PRO A 106 -10.68 -12.39 2.61
CA PRO A 106 -9.30 -12.02 2.92
C PRO A 106 -8.64 -11.28 1.74
N PHE A 107 -8.02 -10.15 2.04
CA PHE A 107 -7.34 -9.31 1.08
C PHE A 107 -6.12 -8.66 1.71
N VAL A 108 -5.00 -8.56 0.96
CA VAL A 108 -3.80 -7.83 1.34
C VAL A 108 -3.50 -6.76 0.30
N ASN A 109 -3.41 -5.50 0.71
CA ASN A 109 -3.05 -4.44 -0.21
C ASN A 109 -1.55 -4.49 -0.53
N LEU A 110 -1.22 -4.78 -1.79
CA LEU A 110 0.14 -4.86 -2.32
C LEU A 110 0.50 -3.68 -3.24
N GLY A 111 -0.47 -2.83 -3.58
CA GLY A 111 -0.34 -1.77 -4.58
C GLY A 111 0.06 -0.41 -4.02
N VAL A 112 0.74 -0.34 -2.88
CA VAL A 112 1.02 0.94 -2.23
C VAL A 112 2.31 1.56 -2.75
N HIS A 113 2.22 2.83 -3.15
CA HIS A 113 3.34 3.70 -3.50
C HIS A 113 3.65 4.63 -2.34
N THR A 114 4.93 4.77 -1.99
CA THR A 114 5.38 5.53 -0.83
C THR A 114 5.95 6.89 -1.23
N SER A 115 6.13 7.78 -0.27
CA SER A 115 6.79 9.09 -0.49
C SER A 115 8.25 8.97 -0.98
N TYR A 116 8.85 7.78 -0.96
CA TYR A 116 10.15 7.52 -1.56
C TYR A 116 10.09 7.43 -3.10
N GLU A 117 8.90 7.25 -3.67
CA GLU A 117 8.64 7.53 -5.08
C GLU A 117 8.46 9.04 -5.22
N LEU A 118 9.61 9.74 -5.30
CA LEU A 118 9.68 11.19 -5.23
C LEU A 118 8.74 11.87 -6.22
N LEU A 119 8.02 12.86 -5.73
CA LEU A 119 7.07 13.68 -6.50
C LEU A 119 5.91 12.88 -7.13
N ASN A 120 5.65 11.65 -6.64
CA ASN A 120 4.54 10.85 -7.15
C ASN A 120 3.58 10.37 -6.05
N ALA A 121 4.06 9.95 -4.89
CA ALA A 121 3.20 9.50 -3.79
C ALA A 121 3.34 10.39 -2.55
N CYS A 122 2.34 10.32 -1.67
CA CYS A 122 2.25 11.10 -0.44
C CYS A 122 1.99 10.16 0.74
N GLY A 123 2.42 10.57 1.92
CA GLY A 123 2.22 9.83 3.15
C GLY A 123 3.49 9.19 3.68
N SER A 124 3.57 9.09 4.99
CA SER A 124 4.69 8.45 5.67
C SER A 124 4.51 6.93 5.70
N LEU A 125 5.60 6.19 5.93
CA LEU A 125 5.53 4.74 6.16
C LEU A 125 4.76 4.41 7.44
N GLU A 126 4.81 5.31 8.43
CA GLU A 126 4.04 5.19 9.66
C GLU A 126 2.54 5.28 9.40
N ASP A 127 2.09 6.27 8.60
CA ASP A 127 0.68 6.40 8.21
C ASP A 127 0.19 5.20 7.40
N LEU A 128 1.03 4.68 6.50
CA LEU A 128 0.76 3.46 5.76
C LEU A 128 0.51 2.28 6.69
N CYS A 129 1.44 2.01 7.62
CA CYS A 129 1.31 0.88 8.54
C CYS A 129 0.11 1.04 9.47
N ARG A 130 -0.14 2.26 9.95
CA ARG A 130 -1.31 2.59 10.77
C ARG A 130 -2.61 2.34 10.00
N LYS A 131 -2.70 2.81 8.76
CA LYS A 131 -3.85 2.61 7.89
C LYS A 131 -4.10 1.13 7.58
N ALA A 132 -3.05 0.39 7.23
CA ALA A 132 -3.14 -1.04 6.96
C ALA A 132 -3.66 -1.81 8.18
N LYS A 133 -3.07 -1.55 9.36
CA LYS A 133 -3.50 -2.18 10.61
C LYS A 133 -4.95 -1.82 10.96
N TRP A 134 -5.32 -0.55 10.81
CA TRP A 134 -6.68 -0.09 11.05
C TRP A 134 -7.70 -0.76 10.10
N SER A 135 -7.31 -1.00 8.85
CA SER A 135 -8.12 -1.72 7.86
C SER A 135 -8.14 -3.24 8.07
N GLY A 136 -7.57 -3.75 9.17
CA GLY A 136 -7.57 -5.17 9.51
C GLY A 136 -6.53 -6.02 8.77
N HIS A 137 -5.59 -5.40 8.06
CA HIS A 137 -4.54 -6.14 7.38
C HIS A 137 -3.52 -6.72 8.37
N THR A 138 -3.07 -7.94 8.13
CA THR A 138 -1.95 -8.58 8.82
C THR A 138 -0.63 -8.44 8.05
N ALA A 139 -0.72 -8.04 6.80
CA ALA A 139 0.40 -7.82 5.89
C ALA A 139 0.09 -6.65 4.95
N VAL A 140 1.13 -6.03 4.42
CA VAL A 140 1.01 -4.94 3.43
C VAL A 140 2.22 -4.96 2.49
N GLY A 141 2.02 -4.58 1.25
CA GLY A 141 3.09 -4.49 0.25
C GLY A 141 3.28 -3.08 -0.27
N ILE A 142 4.51 -2.77 -0.65
CA ILE A 142 4.85 -1.56 -1.39
C ILE A 142 5.35 -1.91 -2.79
N CYS A 143 5.11 -1.03 -3.75
CA CYS A 143 5.54 -1.26 -5.14
C CYS A 143 5.97 0.04 -5.83
N ASP A 144 6.83 0.80 -5.19
CA ASP A 144 7.35 2.06 -5.71
C ASP A 144 7.94 1.91 -7.12
N ARG A 145 7.68 2.89 -7.97
CA ARG A 145 8.17 2.89 -9.33
C ARG A 145 9.63 3.34 -9.39
N ASN A 146 10.45 2.51 -10.01
CA ASN A 146 11.87 2.78 -10.26
C ASN A 146 12.70 3.04 -8.99
N THR A 147 12.21 2.69 -7.80
CA THR A 147 12.97 2.85 -6.56
C THR A 147 12.66 1.75 -5.55
N MET A 148 13.66 1.36 -4.78
CA MET A 148 13.53 0.50 -3.60
C MET A 148 14.02 1.20 -2.33
N ALA A 149 14.11 2.52 -2.35
CA ALA A 149 14.68 3.29 -1.24
C ALA A 149 13.86 3.17 0.06
N ALA A 150 12.56 2.90 -0.03
CA ALA A 150 11.68 2.72 1.13
C ALA A 150 11.90 1.38 1.85
N THR A 151 12.37 0.34 1.17
CA THR A 151 12.20 -1.07 1.58
C THR A 151 12.73 -1.38 2.98
N LEU A 152 13.94 -0.94 3.34
CA LEU A 152 14.50 -1.19 4.67
C LEU A 152 13.73 -0.47 5.78
N ASN A 153 13.34 0.78 5.57
CA ASN A 153 12.57 1.53 6.55
C ASN A 153 11.15 0.99 6.65
N PHE A 154 10.57 0.56 5.54
CA PHE A 154 9.27 -0.12 5.49
C PHE A 154 9.28 -1.43 6.29
N GLN A 155 10.30 -2.27 6.12
CA GLN A 155 10.46 -3.50 6.93
C GLN A 155 10.46 -3.18 8.43
N LYS A 156 11.23 -2.16 8.84
CA LYS A 156 11.32 -1.74 10.25
C LYS A 156 9.98 -1.23 10.76
N GLU A 157 9.28 -0.43 9.97
CA GLU A 157 8.00 0.15 10.37
C GLU A 157 6.89 -0.91 10.45
N CYS A 158 6.85 -1.86 9.51
CA CYS A 158 5.95 -3.01 9.59
C CYS A 158 6.20 -3.84 10.85
N ALA A 159 7.47 -4.11 11.17
CA ALA A 159 7.82 -4.87 12.37
C ALA A 159 7.36 -4.21 13.67
N LYS A 160 7.47 -2.86 13.79
CA LYS A 160 6.94 -2.10 14.94
C LYS A 160 5.42 -2.24 15.08
N ASN A 161 4.71 -2.35 13.97
CA ASN A 161 3.26 -2.42 13.92
C ASN A 161 2.71 -3.86 13.95
N GLY A 162 3.58 -4.87 13.99
CA GLY A 162 3.17 -6.28 13.93
C GLY A 162 2.59 -6.68 12.57
N LEU A 163 2.97 -5.97 11.50
CA LEU A 163 2.58 -6.27 10.12
C LEU A 163 3.68 -7.04 9.40
N LYS A 164 3.29 -7.95 8.53
CA LYS A 164 4.20 -8.57 7.57
C LYS A 164 4.41 -7.64 6.38
N HIS A 165 5.65 -7.41 6.01
CA HIS A 165 6.02 -6.58 4.86
C HIS A 165 6.19 -7.42 3.59
N ILE A 166 5.80 -6.88 2.45
CA ILE A 166 6.04 -7.47 1.14
C ILE A 166 6.74 -6.44 0.24
N PHE A 167 7.89 -6.81 -0.30
CA PHE A 167 8.67 -5.94 -1.17
C PHE A 167 8.23 -6.12 -2.61
N GLY A 168 7.83 -5.03 -3.23
CA GLY A 168 7.54 -4.95 -4.66
C GLY A 168 8.29 -3.81 -5.33
N TYR A 169 8.30 -3.84 -6.65
CA TYR A 169 8.94 -2.87 -7.51
C TYR A 169 8.16 -2.72 -8.81
N SER A 170 7.78 -1.50 -9.15
CA SER A 170 7.08 -1.19 -10.40
C SER A 170 8.06 -0.71 -11.47
N LEU A 171 7.97 -1.27 -12.67
CA LEU A 171 8.91 -1.02 -13.75
C LEU A 171 8.25 -1.04 -15.13
N THR A 172 9.01 -0.58 -16.13
CA THR A 172 8.67 -0.74 -17.55
C THR A 172 9.69 -1.67 -18.21
N MET A 173 9.17 -2.74 -18.80
CA MET A 173 9.93 -3.66 -19.66
C MET A 173 9.77 -3.25 -21.12
N ILE A 174 10.83 -3.38 -21.92
CA ILE A 174 10.78 -3.20 -23.37
C ILE A 174 10.96 -4.55 -24.07
N HIS A 175 10.03 -4.87 -24.97
CA HIS A 175 10.10 -6.00 -25.87
C HIS A 175 9.74 -5.53 -27.28
N GLU A 176 10.64 -5.71 -28.24
CA GLU A 176 10.42 -5.31 -29.66
C GLU A 176 9.88 -3.88 -29.83
N GLU A 177 10.43 -2.90 -29.11
CA GLU A 177 9.99 -1.50 -29.08
C GLU A 177 8.67 -1.21 -28.31
N GLU A 178 7.96 -2.25 -27.87
CA GLU A 178 6.76 -2.09 -27.06
C GLU A 178 7.09 -1.96 -25.57
N ALA A 179 6.48 -0.96 -24.93
CA ALA A 179 6.62 -0.73 -23.50
C ALA A 179 5.55 -1.48 -22.71
N VAL A 180 5.98 -2.34 -21.80
CA VAL A 180 5.12 -3.18 -20.97
C VAL A 180 5.32 -2.84 -19.51
N ASN A 181 4.28 -2.35 -18.86
CA ASN A 181 4.34 -2.04 -17.42
C ASN A 181 4.00 -3.28 -16.60
N LEU A 182 4.82 -3.53 -15.58
CA LEU A 182 4.61 -4.63 -14.65
C LEU A 182 5.14 -4.28 -13.26
N LYS A 183 4.69 -5.05 -12.28
CA LYS A 183 5.18 -5.04 -10.91
C LYS A 183 5.81 -6.38 -10.60
N MET A 184 6.84 -6.39 -9.77
CA MET A 184 7.51 -7.60 -9.34
C MET A 184 7.53 -7.64 -7.83
N TYR A 185 7.09 -8.74 -7.22
CA TYR A 185 7.11 -8.94 -5.76
C TYR A 185 8.10 -10.03 -5.40
N ALA A 186 8.96 -9.77 -4.41
CA ALA A 186 9.92 -10.74 -3.91
C ALA A 186 9.26 -11.69 -2.91
N LEU A 187 9.34 -13.00 -3.15
CA LEU A 187 8.88 -14.01 -2.19
C LEU A 187 9.98 -14.45 -1.20
N ASN A 188 11.24 -14.35 -1.59
CA ASN A 188 12.38 -14.77 -0.80
C ASN A 188 13.58 -13.85 -1.02
N ASN A 189 14.69 -14.12 -0.34
CA ASN A 189 15.89 -13.30 -0.46
C ASN A 189 16.55 -13.36 -1.86
N GLU A 190 16.37 -14.44 -2.61
CA GLU A 190 16.80 -14.48 -4.02
C GLU A 190 16.00 -13.47 -4.84
N GLY A 191 14.67 -13.46 -4.69
CA GLY A 191 13.80 -12.47 -5.32
C GLY A 191 14.14 -11.05 -4.91
N LEU A 192 14.42 -10.79 -3.62
CA LEU A 192 14.85 -9.47 -3.16
C LEU A 192 16.15 -9.02 -3.83
N HIS A 193 17.15 -9.89 -3.91
CA HIS A 193 18.40 -9.59 -4.63
C HIS A 193 18.14 -9.34 -6.12
N ASN A 194 17.23 -10.09 -6.73
CA ASN A 194 16.87 -9.90 -8.12
C ASN A 194 16.13 -8.56 -8.34
N LEU A 195 15.25 -8.12 -7.43
CA LEU A 195 14.66 -6.77 -7.51
C LEU A 195 15.72 -5.68 -7.43
N LEU A 196 16.73 -5.82 -6.56
CA LEU A 196 17.86 -4.87 -6.48
C LEU A 196 18.69 -4.83 -7.77
N ARG A 197 18.87 -5.99 -8.43
CA ARG A 197 19.54 -6.07 -9.75
C ARG A 197 18.71 -5.42 -10.84
N ILE A 198 17.38 -5.66 -10.84
CA ILE A 198 16.44 -5.00 -11.76
C ILE A 198 16.52 -3.48 -11.57
N GLN A 199 16.45 -2.98 -10.32
CA GLN A 199 16.60 -1.55 -10.05
C GLN A 199 17.92 -1.01 -10.59
N SER A 200 19.02 -1.71 -10.39
CA SER A 200 20.33 -1.29 -10.93
C SER A 200 20.31 -1.25 -12.45
N ALA A 201 19.72 -2.24 -13.11
CA ALA A 201 19.57 -2.27 -14.57
C ALA A 201 18.71 -1.10 -15.07
N VAL A 202 17.62 -0.79 -14.40
CA VAL A 202 16.67 0.26 -14.77
C VAL A 202 17.23 1.65 -14.51
N MET A 203 17.82 1.89 -13.32
CA MET A 203 18.14 3.24 -12.85
C MET A 203 19.60 3.64 -13.09
N VAL A 204 20.52 2.68 -13.24
CA VAL A 204 21.96 2.96 -13.38
C VAL A 204 22.44 2.65 -14.79
N VAL A 205 21.95 1.59 -15.41
CA VAL A 205 22.43 1.13 -16.72
C VAL A 205 21.58 1.65 -17.87
N SER A 206 20.27 1.74 -17.69
CA SER A 206 19.35 2.19 -18.74
C SER A 206 19.24 3.70 -18.78
N GLU A 207 19.32 4.28 -19.98
CA GLU A 207 19.11 5.72 -20.20
C GLU A 207 17.62 6.13 -20.07
N ASN A 208 16.69 5.21 -20.27
CA ASN A 208 15.25 5.47 -20.33
C ASN A 208 14.47 4.89 -19.14
N ASN A 209 15.15 4.49 -18.07
CA ASN A 209 14.53 3.87 -16.89
C ASN A 209 13.68 2.64 -17.24
N THR A 210 14.16 1.80 -18.14
CA THR A 210 13.48 0.57 -18.59
C THR A 210 14.40 -0.64 -18.50
N ILE A 211 13.84 -1.83 -18.57
CA ILE A 211 14.59 -3.08 -18.66
C ILE A 211 14.20 -3.85 -19.93
N ARG A 212 15.15 -4.52 -20.57
CA ARG A 212 14.82 -5.38 -21.70
C ARG A 212 14.22 -6.70 -21.22
N TYR A 213 13.34 -7.27 -22.06
CA TYR A 213 12.67 -8.55 -21.79
C TYR A 213 13.68 -9.66 -21.39
N GLU A 214 14.77 -9.81 -22.12
CA GLU A 214 15.79 -10.83 -21.85
C GLU A 214 16.48 -10.63 -20.51
N GLN A 215 16.71 -9.38 -20.10
CA GLN A 215 17.30 -9.05 -18.81
C GLN A 215 16.30 -9.33 -17.68
N LEU A 216 15.00 -9.03 -17.87
CA LEU A 216 13.98 -9.35 -16.90
C LEU A 216 13.93 -10.85 -16.61
N LEU A 217 14.00 -11.69 -17.66
CA LEU A 217 14.02 -13.14 -17.51
C LEU A 217 15.18 -13.65 -16.64
N MET A 218 16.34 -12.99 -16.68
CA MET A 218 17.48 -13.39 -15.85
C MET A 218 17.26 -13.13 -14.35
N TYR A 219 16.34 -12.22 -14.02
CA TYR A 219 16.08 -11.77 -12.64
C TYR A 219 14.66 -12.11 -12.16
N ALA A 220 13.95 -13.00 -12.83
CA ALA A 220 12.58 -13.37 -12.49
C ALA A 220 12.48 -14.38 -11.33
N ALA A 221 13.54 -15.16 -11.06
CA ALA A 221 13.55 -16.18 -10.00
C ALA A 221 13.29 -15.57 -8.62
N GLY A 222 12.49 -16.25 -7.80
CA GLY A 222 12.09 -15.80 -6.47
C GLY A 222 11.12 -14.60 -6.48
N CYS A 223 10.64 -14.20 -7.67
CA CYS A 223 9.74 -13.07 -7.84
C CYS A 223 8.38 -13.51 -8.42
N VAL A 224 7.36 -12.69 -8.16
CA VAL A 224 6.03 -12.77 -8.76
C VAL A 224 5.80 -11.55 -9.65
N PRO A 225 5.89 -11.69 -10.97
CA PRO A 225 5.49 -10.65 -11.92
C PRO A 225 3.97 -10.47 -11.97
N VAL A 226 3.53 -9.21 -11.97
CA VAL A 226 2.14 -8.81 -12.16
C VAL A 226 2.08 -7.82 -13.31
N PHE A 227 1.46 -8.20 -14.40
CA PHE A 227 1.28 -7.33 -15.56
C PHE A 227 0.24 -6.26 -15.27
N ALA A 228 0.59 -4.99 -15.48
CA ALA A 228 -0.33 -3.88 -15.30
C ALA A 228 -1.53 -3.99 -16.26
N THR A 229 -2.66 -3.40 -15.87
CA THR A 229 -3.94 -3.51 -16.59
C THR A 229 -3.82 -3.28 -18.11
N ARG A 230 -3.10 -2.23 -18.53
CA ARG A 230 -2.94 -1.92 -19.97
C ARG A 230 -2.02 -2.88 -20.72
N SER A 231 -1.24 -3.69 -20.01
CA SER A 231 -0.32 -4.66 -20.63
C SER A 231 -1.02 -5.89 -21.20
N VAL A 232 -2.35 -6.00 -21.04
CA VAL A 232 -3.16 -7.13 -21.56
C VAL A 232 -3.01 -7.32 -23.07
N TYR A 233 -2.90 -6.23 -23.83
CA TYR A 233 -2.79 -6.31 -25.29
C TYR A 233 -1.46 -6.96 -25.71
N TRP A 234 -0.36 -6.57 -25.06
CA TRP A 234 0.93 -7.22 -25.27
C TRP A 234 0.90 -8.69 -24.84
N MET A 235 0.31 -8.99 -23.68
CA MET A 235 0.18 -10.36 -23.19
C MET A 235 -0.57 -11.24 -24.20
N ALA A 236 -1.68 -10.75 -24.76
CA ALA A 236 -2.48 -11.46 -25.77
C ALA A 236 -1.72 -11.68 -27.09
N GLY A 237 -0.89 -10.71 -27.49
CA GLY A 237 -0.03 -10.81 -28.67
C GLY A 237 1.20 -11.71 -28.49
N HIS A 238 1.66 -11.89 -27.23
CA HIS A 238 2.91 -12.57 -26.92
C HIS A 238 2.79 -13.70 -25.88
N PRO A 239 1.87 -14.68 -26.08
CA PRO A 239 1.61 -15.72 -25.07
C PRO A 239 2.85 -16.58 -24.76
N LYS A 240 3.74 -16.79 -25.72
CA LYS A 240 4.98 -17.54 -25.51
C LYS A 240 5.97 -16.81 -24.60
N GLN A 241 6.02 -15.49 -24.70
CA GLN A 241 6.87 -14.63 -23.87
C GLN A 241 6.33 -14.58 -22.43
N VAL A 242 5.01 -14.48 -22.27
CA VAL A 242 4.35 -14.57 -20.96
C VAL A 242 4.65 -15.93 -20.31
N GLU A 243 4.54 -17.03 -21.06
CA GLU A 243 4.84 -18.36 -20.57
C GLU A 243 6.32 -18.52 -20.16
N ARG A 244 7.26 -17.89 -20.88
CA ARG A 244 8.68 -17.88 -20.47
C ARG A 244 8.90 -17.12 -19.16
N ILE A 245 8.25 -15.98 -18.99
CA ILE A 245 8.29 -15.25 -17.70
C ILE A 245 7.72 -16.14 -16.59
N ARG A 246 6.57 -16.79 -16.82
CA ARG A 246 5.93 -17.69 -15.86
C ARG A 246 6.82 -18.86 -15.45
N LYS A 247 7.55 -19.47 -16.39
CA LYS A 247 8.49 -20.57 -16.10
C LYS A 247 9.74 -20.13 -15.33
N GLY A 248 10.14 -18.87 -15.45
CA GLY A 248 11.29 -18.28 -14.77
C GLY A 248 10.97 -17.64 -13.41
N SER A 249 9.70 -17.58 -13.04
CA SER A 249 9.20 -16.90 -11.83
C SER A 249 8.36 -17.83 -10.98
N GLU A 250 7.91 -17.36 -9.81
CA GLU A 250 7.11 -18.12 -8.84
C GLU A 250 5.62 -18.22 -9.20
N ALA A 251 5.09 -17.20 -9.84
CA ALA A 251 3.75 -17.11 -10.40
C ALA A 251 3.68 -15.88 -11.31
N VAL A 252 2.61 -15.76 -12.12
CA VAL A 252 2.34 -14.57 -12.94
C VAL A 252 0.88 -14.21 -12.82
N TYR A 253 0.59 -12.92 -12.60
CA TYR A 253 -0.77 -12.41 -12.48
C TYR A 253 -1.03 -11.21 -13.39
N TYR A 254 -2.31 -10.90 -13.58
CA TYR A 254 -2.79 -9.72 -14.28
C TYR A 254 -3.46 -8.77 -13.28
N GLN A 255 -3.01 -7.52 -13.23
CA GLN A 255 -3.47 -6.49 -12.31
C GLN A 255 -4.90 -6.06 -12.61
N ILE A 256 -5.77 -6.15 -11.62
CA ILE A 256 -7.06 -5.48 -11.57
C ILE A 256 -6.88 -4.24 -10.68
N ASP A 257 -6.70 -3.08 -11.29
CA ASP A 257 -6.62 -1.82 -10.57
C ASP A 257 -8.00 -1.17 -10.51
N ALA A 258 -8.61 -1.18 -9.33
CA ALA A 258 -9.97 -0.71 -9.10
C ALA A 258 -10.06 0.80 -8.79
N ASN A 259 -8.93 1.47 -8.61
CA ASN A 259 -8.95 2.79 -8.01
C ASN A 259 -9.47 3.92 -8.93
N GLU A 260 -9.46 3.76 -10.24
CA GLU A 260 -9.88 4.82 -11.15
C GLU A 260 -11.30 4.69 -11.71
N TYR A 261 -12.04 3.64 -11.34
CA TYR A 261 -13.35 3.36 -11.96
C TYR A 261 -14.51 4.18 -11.37
N LYS A 262 -14.34 4.81 -10.21
CA LYS A 262 -15.37 5.68 -9.60
C LYS A 262 -15.24 7.16 -9.94
N ALA A 263 -14.15 7.57 -10.57
CA ALA A 263 -13.94 8.97 -10.88
C ALA A 263 -14.85 9.43 -12.02
N ASP A 264 -15.30 10.69 -11.99
CA ASP A 264 -15.98 11.34 -13.12
C ASP A 264 -15.11 11.35 -14.39
N ARG A 265 -13.82 11.05 -14.22
CA ARG A 265 -12.81 10.90 -15.27
C ARG A 265 -12.26 9.48 -15.25
N ILE A 266 -13.07 8.52 -15.68
CA ILE A 266 -12.63 7.15 -15.89
C ILE A 266 -11.53 7.15 -16.94
N ASP A 267 -10.38 6.55 -16.62
CA ASP A 267 -9.40 6.18 -17.62
C ASP A 267 -10.01 5.12 -18.55
N ARG A 268 -10.53 5.61 -19.71
CA ARG A 268 -11.24 4.76 -20.66
C ARG A 268 -10.36 3.62 -21.17
N GLU A 269 -9.07 3.87 -21.38
CA GLU A 269 -8.13 2.87 -21.88
C GLU A 269 -7.94 1.75 -20.84
N GLN A 270 -7.90 2.11 -19.57
CA GLN A 270 -7.80 1.11 -18.49
C GLN A 270 -9.08 0.28 -18.37
N LEU A 271 -10.25 0.91 -18.48
CA LEU A 271 -11.52 0.20 -18.48
C LEU A 271 -11.67 -0.72 -19.71
N GLU A 272 -11.25 -0.26 -20.88
CA GLU A 272 -11.26 -1.08 -22.09
C GLU A 272 -10.30 -2.26 -21.99
N ALA A 273 -9.11 -2.07 -21.44
CA ALA A 273 -8.15 -3.13 -21.18
C ALA A 273 -8.71 -4.19 -20.21
N LEU A 274 -9.39 -3.75 -19.15
CA LEU A 274 -10.05 -4.64 -18.20
C LEU A 274 -11.16 -5.46 -18.87
N LYS A 275 -12.03 -4.82 -19.65
CA LYS A 275 -13.08 -5.48 -20.41
C LYS A 275 -12.50 -6.47 -21.43
N TYR A 276 -11.42 -6.09 -22.11
CA TYR A 276 -10.73 -6.97 -23.04
C TYR A 276 -10.23 -8.22 -22.34
N TYR A 277 -9.60 -8.07 -21.17
CA TYR A 277 -9.11 -9.21 -20.39
C TYR A 277 -10.25 -10.18 -20.03
N PHE A 278 -11.32 -9.71 -19.44
CA PHE A 278 -12.42 -10.57 -19.02
C PHE A 278 -13.21 -11.18 -20.18
N CYS A 279 -13.41 -10.45 -21.27
CA CYS A 279 -14.18 -10.95 -22.40
C CYS A 279 -13.38 -11.84 -23.37
N ASN A 280 -12.07 -11.62 -23.50
CA ASN A 280 -11.27 -12.28 -24.54
C ASN A 280 -10.19 -13.21 -24.00
N CYS A 281 -9.77 -13.02 -22.75
CA CYS A 281 -8.64 -13.75 -22.18
C CYS A 281 -9.06 -14.70 -21.06
N TYR A 282 -10.00 -14.29 -20.21
CA TYR A 282 -10.35 -15.00 -18.99
C TYR A 282 -11.49 -16.03 -19.20
N ASP A 283 -12.54 -15.67 -19.93
CA ASP A 283 -13.80 -16.45 -20.00
C ASP A 283 -13.94 -17.31 -21.26
N THR A 284 -12.96 -17.31 -22.15
CA THR A 284 -13.16 -17.93 -23.47
C THR A 284 -12.98 -19.43 -23.51
N GLY A 285 -12.64 -20.09 -22.39
CA GLY A 285 -12.32 -21.53 -22.37
C GLY A 285 -11.20 -21.93 -23.35
N ARG A 286 -10.50 -20.92 -23.90
CA ARG A 286 -9.35 -21.14 -24.76
C ARG A 286 -8.12 -21.27 -23.88
N ASP A 287 -7.42 -22.35 -23.95
CA ASP A 287 -6.15 -22.67 -23.27
C ASP A 287 -5.02 -21.64 -23.48
N LEU A 288 -5.33 -20.50 -24.11
CA LEU A 288 -4.36 -19.51 -24.57
C LEU A 288 -3.94 -18.50 -23.49
N PHE A 289 -4.67 -18.37 -22.38
CA PHE A 289 -4.36 -17.37 -21.37
C PHE A 289 -4.54 -17.93 -19.96
N THR A 290 -3.46 -18.41 -19.38
CA THR A 290 -3.43 -19.00 -18.04
C THR A 290 -2.98 -18.00 -16.96
N VAL A 291 -3.13 -16.70 -17.20
CA VAL A 291 -2.75 -15.67 -16.22
C VAL A 291 -3.98 -15.27 -15.42
N GLU A 292 -3.97 -15.59 -14.15
CA GLU A 292 -5.06 -15.27 -13.21
C GLU A 292 -5.07 -13.77 -12.84
N PRO A 293 -6.27 -13.21 -12.56
CA PRO A 293 -6.38 -11.86 -12.10
C PRO A 293 -5.97 -11.71 -10.63
N ILE A 294 -5.36 -10.59 -10.28
CA ILE A 294 -5.05 -10.20 -8.90
C ILE A 294 -5.63 -8.80 -8.63
N LEU A 295 -6.35 -8.64 -7.54
CA LEU A 295 -6.82 -7.33 -7.08
C LEU A 295 -5.63 -6.54 -6.53
N LEU A 296 -5.19 -5.54 -7.27
CA LEU A 296 -3.99 -4.78 -6.95
C LEU A 296 -4.22 -3.29 -7.24
N PRO A 297 -4.93 -2.57 -6.34
CA PRO A 297 -5.18 -1.16 -6.50
C PRO A 297 -3.90 -0.35 -6.30
N ASP A 298 -3.57 0.56 -7.22
CA ASP A 298 -2.49 1.50 -7.05
C ASP A 298 -2.90 2.63 -6.10
N CYS A 299 -2.23 2.72 -4.95
CA CYS A 299 -2.51 3.70 -3.90
C CYS A 299 -1.32 4.66 -3.75
N TYR A 300 -1.56 5.95 -3.87
CA TYR A 300 -0.54 7.00 -3.77
C TYR A 300 -0.66 7.85 -2.51
N TYR A 301 -1.72 7.66 -1.73
CA TYR A 301 -1.99 8.34 -0.46
C TYR A 301 -2.96 7.51 0.39
N MET A 302 -3.04 7.84 1.67
CA MET A 302 -3.71 6.96 2.63
C MET A 302 -5.23 7.17 2.70
N ASP A 303 -5.69 8.39 2.60
CA ASP A 303 -7.10 8.72 2.73
C ASP A 303 -7.58 9.62 1.59
N LYS A 304 -8.88 9.60 1.32
CA LYS A 304 -9.49 10.36 0.22
C LYS A 304 -9.18 11.86 0.28
N ASP A 305 -9.13 12.41 1.50
CA ASP A 305 -8.86 13.83 1.73
C ASP A 305 -7.40 14.21 1.39
N ASP A 306 -6.48 13.25 1.39
CA ASP A 306 -5.09 13.45 0.98
C ASP A 306 -4.92 13.69 -0.53
N ALA A 307 -5.98 13.55 -1.30
CA ALA A 307 -5.97 13.83 -2.75
C ALA A 307 -5.50 15.26 -3.07
N ALA A 308 -5.83 16.24 -2.22
CA ALA A 308 -5.36 17.61 -2.35
C ALA A 308 -3.83 17.72 -2.28
N SER A 309 -3.21 16.98 -1.35
CA SER A 309 -1.75 16.91 -1.22
C SER A 309 -1.10 16.30 -2.45
N LYS A 310 -1.71 15.25 -3.01
CA LYS A 310 -1.24 14.62 -4.25
C LYS A 310 -1.29 15.58 -5.45
N ILE A 311 -2.32 16.41 -5.56
CA ILE A 311 -2.40 17.45 -6.61
C ILE A 311 -1.24 18.45 -6.48
N ILE A 312 -0.88 18.86 -5.27
CA ILE A 312 0.26 19.75 -5.02
C ILE A 312 1.57 19.09 -5.45
N VAL A 313 1.77 17.83 -5.06
CA VAL A 313 2.97 17.05 -5.44
C VAL A 313 3.07 16.93 -6.96
N ASN A 314 1.99 16.63 -7.65
CA ASN A 314 1.94 16.57 -9.12
C ASN A 314 2.29 17.93 -9.75
N LYS A 315 1.80 19.02 -9.16
CA LYS A 315 2.10 20.38 -9.64
C LYS A 315 3.60 20.69 -9.50
N ILE A 316 4.22 20.27 -8.41
CA ILE A 316 5.67 20.44 -8.21
C ILE A 316 6.44 19.62 -9.25
N ALA A 317 6.01 18.37 -9.49
CA ALA A 317 6.69 17.46 -10.41
C ALA A 317 6.64 17.92 -11.88
N ALA A 318 5.50 18.39 -12.34
CA ALA A 318 5.24 18.64 -13.76
C ALA A 318 5.06 20.14 -14.12
N GLY A 319 5.16 21.03 -13.14
CA GLY A 319 4.92 22.47 -13.34
C GLY A 319 3.45 22.82 -13.62
N ALA A 320 2.56 21.84 -13.73
CA ALA A 320 1.14 22.00 -13.94
C ALA A 320 0.34 21.07 -13.03
N ALA A 321 -0.81 21.53 -12.55
CA ALA A 321 -1.71 20.67 -11.80
C ALA A 321 -2.34 19.67 -12.76
N HIS A 322 -1.92 18.41 -12.71
CA HIS A 322 -2.67 17.33 -13.30
C HIS A 322 -3.78 16.97 -12.33
N GLU A 323 -5.03 17.14 -12.72
CA GLU A 323 -6.15 16.62 -11.96
C GLU A 323 -6.07 15.09 -12.02
N GLN A 324 -5.73 14.50 -10.87
CA GLN A 324 -5.93 13.08 -10.65
C GLN A 324 -7.30 12.87 -9.99
N SER A 325 -7.88 11.70 -10.24
CA SER A 325 -9.05 11.29 -9.50
C SER A 325 -8.74 11.24 -8.01
N GLY A 326 -9.65 11.67 -7.15
CA GLY A 326 -9.56 11.54 -5.71
C GLY A 326 -9.71 10.09 -5.22
N GLU A 327 -9.54 9.09 -6.10
CA GLU A 327 -9.85 7.69 -5.83
C GLU A 327 -8.62 6.80 -5.60
N ARG A 328 -7.39 7.33 -5.72
CA ARG A 328 -6.15 6.57 -5.54
C ARG A 328 -5.64 6.53 -4.09
N TYR A 329 -6.58 6.46 -3.15
CA TYR A 329 -6.26 6.28 -1.73
C TYR A 329 -6.26 4.80 -1.32
N PHE A 330 -5.73 4.51 -0.14
CA PHE A 330 -5.73 3.17 0.42
C PHE A 330 -7.15 2.74 0.79
N LYS A 331 -7.79 1.97 -0.08
CA LYS A 331 -9.17 1.48 0.08
C LYS A 331 -9.22 0.18 0.87
N THR A 332 -10.33 -0.01 1.58
CA THR A 332 -10.70 -1.30 2.17
C THR A 332 -11.19 -2.28 1.11
N ALA A 333 -11.29 -3.56 1.44
CA ALA A 333 -11.84 -4.58 0.53
C ALA A 333 -13.28 -4.25 0.11
N ASP A 334 -14.10 -3.72 1.03
CA ASP A 334 -15.48 -3.32 0.73
C ASP A 334 -15.55 -2.16 -0.26
N GLU A 335 -14.74 -1.12 -0.06
CA GLU A 335 -14.67 0.00 -0.99
C GLU A 335 -14.24 -0.46 -2.40
N LEU A 336 -13.35 -1.44 -2.47
CA LEU A 336 -12.91 -2.04 -3.74
C LEU A 336 -14.02 -2.92 -4.36
N TYR A 337 -14.73 -3.68 -3.53
CA TYR A 337 -15.89 -4.47 -3.96
C TYR A 337 -16.96 -3.57 -4.57
N ASP A 338 -17.38 -2.52 -3.86
CA ASP A 338 -18.38 -1.56 -4.30
C ASP A 338 -17.95 -0.81 -5.58
N THR A 339 -16.65 -0.56 -5.72
CA THR A 339 -16.10 0.09 -6.92
C THR A 339 -16.16 -0.81 -8.14
N LEU A 340 -15.84 -2.10 -7.98
CA LEU A 340 -15.78 -3.04 -9.10
C LEU A 340 -17.13 -3.64 -9.47
N ARG A 341 -18.01 -3.88 -8.48
CA ARG A 341 -19.31 -4.54 -8.69
C ARG A 341 -20.13 -3.98 -9.87
N PRO A 342 -20.24 -2.64 -10.04
CA PRO A 342 -21.01 -2.05 -11.15
C PRO A 342 -20.41 -2.28 -12.54
N LEU A 343 -19.13 -2.68 -12.62
CA LEU A 343 -18.46 -2.94 -13.90
C LEU A 343 -18.79 -4.32 -14.48
N PHE A 344 -19.31 -5.21 -13.67
CA PHE A 344 -19.65 -6.58 -14.05
C PHE A 344 -21.15 -6.76 -14.18
N SER A 345 -21.57 -7.38 -15.29
CA SER A 345 -22.97 -7.71 -15.53
C SER A 345 -23.43 -8.84 -14.62
N GLU A 346 -24.76 -9.00 -14.46
CA GLU A 346 -25.40 -10.09 -13.70
C GLU A 346 -25.05 -11.50 -14.18
N LYS A 347 -24.44 -11.63 -15.35
CA LYS A 347 -23.94 -12.91 -15.87
C LYS A 347 -22.76 -13.48 -15.06
N TRP A 348 -22.08 -12.62 -14.30
CA TRP A 348 -20.95 -13.00 -13.49
C TRP A 348 -21.39 -13.24 -12.04
N ASP A 349 -21.00 -14.36 -11.46
CA ASP A 349 -20.97 -14.51 -10.01
C ASP A 349 -19.84 -13.63 -9.49
N PHE A 350 -20.19 -12.37 -9.19
CA PHE A 350 -19.18 -11.38 -8.83
C PHE A 350 -18.54 -11.67 -7.48
N ASP A 351 -19.26 -12.29 -6.54
CA ASP A 351 -18.71 -12.62 -5.22
C ASP A 351 -17.61 -13.67 -5.36
N ALA A 352 -17.85 -14.72 -6.14
CA ALA A 352 -16.85 -15.73 -6.44
C ALA A 352 -15.66 -15.13 -7.22
N LEU A 353 -15.92 -14.23 -8.17
CA LEU A 353 -14.89 -13.57 -8.97
C LEU A 353 -14.04 -12.64 -8.10
N PHE A 354 -14.66 -11.85 -7.22
CA PHE A 354 -13.95 -10.95 -6.32
C PHE A 354 -13.05 -11.74 -5.35
N GLY A 355 -13.57 -12.79 -4.74
CA GLY A 355 -12.74 -13.69 -3.92
C GLY A 355 -11.58 -14.30 -4.70
N ARG A 356 -11.77 -14.65 -5.98
CA ARG A 356 -10.71 -15.15 -6.84
C ARG A 356 -9.64 -14.11 -7.14
N MET A 357 -10.01 -12.85 -7.29
CA MET A 357 -9.06 -11.74 -7.47
C MET A 357 -8.30 -11.39 -6.17
N CYS A 358 -8.93 -11.53 -5.02
CA CYS A 358 -8.30 -11.26 -3.71
C CYS A 358 -7.32 -12.37 -3.29
N ARG A 359 -7.63 -13.64 -3.55
CA ARG A 359 -6.84 -14.79 -3.10
C ARG A 359 -5.34 -14.69 -3.42
N PRO A 360 -4.88 -14.30 -4.61
CA PRO A 360 -3.45 -14.19 -4.90
C PRO A 360 -2.71 -13.18 -4.01
N THR A 361 -3.39 -12.15 -3.52
CA THR A 361 -2.78 -11.16 -2.61
C THR A 361 -2.40 -11.80 -1.28
N VAL A 362 -3.27 -12.67 -0.78
CA VAL A 362 -3.04 -13.42 0.46
C VAL A 362 -1.96 -14.49 0.25
N GLU A 363 -2.02 -15.25 -0.85
CA GLU A 363 -1.01 -16.26 -1.21
C GLU A 363 0.40 -15.66 -1.32
N ILE A 364 0.53 -14.49 -1.94
CA ILE A 364 1.80 -13.76 -2.00
C ILE A 364 2.24 -13.36 -0.59
N ALA A 365 1.33 -12.83 0.22
CA ALA A 365 1.65 -12.39 1.57
C ALA A 365 2.06 -13.56 2.48
N GLU A 366 1.42 -14.70 2.38
CA GLU A 366 1.77 -15.91 3.14
C GLU A 366 3.16 -16.44 2.77
N ARG A 367 3.46 -16.50 1.45
CA ARG A 367 4.72 -17.02 0.91
C ARG A 367 5.90 -16.06 1.01
N ALA A 368 5.66 -14.75 1.16
CA ALA A 368 6.72 -13.76 1.20
C ALA A 368 7.57 -13.91 2.48
N GLU A 369 8.86 -14.23 2.32
CA GLU A 369 9.85 -14.40 3.39
C GLU A 369 11.09 -13.52 3.16
N ALA A 370 11.05 -12.65 2.15
CA ALA A 370 12.15 -11.75 1.84
C ALA A 370 12.40 -10.76 2.99
N VAL A 371 13.67 -10.65 3.43
CA VAL A 371 14.03 -9.81 4.57
C VAL A 371 15.44 -9.25 4.40
N PHE A 372 15.64 -7.98 4.76
CA PHE A 372 16.96 -7.42 4.94
C PHE A 372 17.53 -7.85 6.30
N GLU A 373 18.70 -8.45 6.31
CA GLU A 373 19.43 -8.71 7.55
C GLU A 373 19.85 -7.37 8.17
N THR A 374 19.46 -7.15 9.42
CA THR A 374 19.83 -5.96 10.18
C THR A 374 20.66 -6.38 11.41
N GLY A 375 21.49 -5.47 11.91
CA GLY A 375 22.31 -5.73 13.09
C GLY A 375 23.66 -6.38 12.80
N ARG A 376 24.00 -6.65 11.53
CA ARG A 376 25.34 -7.07 11.12
C ARG A 376 26.08 -5.90 10.46
N MET A 377 27.34 -5.71 10.83
CA MET A 377 28.22 -4.78 10.15
C MET A 377 29.00 -5.55 9.07
N PHE A 378 28.78 -5.18 7.82
CA PHE A 378 29.53 -5.71 6.70
C PHE A 378 30.66 -4.73 6.38
N MET A 379 31.90 -5.13 6.64
CA MET A 379 33.04 -4.36 6.22
C MET A 379 33.35 -4.72 4.75
N PRO A 380 33.38 -3.76 3.83
CA PRO A 380 33.79 -4.05 2.46
C PRO A 380 35.26 -4.49 2.42
N GLU A 381 35.51 -5.63 1.81
CA GLU A 381 36.87 -6.07 1.50
C GLU A 381 37.28 -5.45 0.17
N TYR A 382 38.25 -4.57 0.23
CA TYR A 382 38.88 -4.08 -0.97
C TYR A 382 39.89 -5.12 -1.51
N ARG A 383 39.57 -5.70 -2.65
CA ARG A 383 40.52 -6.59 -3.37
C ARG A 383 41.33 -5.74 -4.33
N MET A 384 42.61 -5.54 -4.01
CA MET A 384 43.53 -4.84 -4.88
C MET A 384 43.63 -5.51 -6.26
N ARG A 385 43.59 -4.71 -7.30
CA ARG A 385 43.84 -5.18 -8.67
C ARG A 385 45.32 -5.63 -8.80
N PRO A 386 45.67 -6.50 -9.75
CA PRO A 386 47.05 -6.95 -9.93
C PRO A 386 48.06 -5.80 -10.01
N GLU A 387 47.72 -4.74 -10.73
CA GLU A 387 48.52 -3.52 -10.88
C GLU A 387 48.69 -2.75 -9.56
N GLU A 388 47.71 -2.76 -8.71
CA GLU A 388 47.75 -2.14 -7.37
C GLU A 388 48.57 -2.99 -6.40
N VAL A 389 48.49 -4.33 -6.52
CA VAL A 389 49.33 -5.24 -5.76
C VAL A 389 50.78 -5.05 -6.10
N GLU A 390 51.11 -4.92 -7.37
CA GLU A 390 52.48 -4.63 -7.83
C GLU A 390 53.00 -3.28 -7.33
N ARG A 391 52.14 -2.25 -7.32
CA ARG A 391 52.48 -0.88 -6.92
C ARG A 391 52.52 -0.65 -5.40
N TYR A 392 51.63 -1.30 -4.67
CA TYR A 392 51.41 -1.04 -3.25
C TYR A 392 51.53 -2.28 -2.34
N GLY A 393 51.61 -3.48 -2.89
CA GLY A 393 51.57 -4.75 -2.13
C GLY A 393 52.71 -4.97 -1.12
N ASN A 394 53.77 -4.19 -1.22
CA ASN A 394 54.91 -4.24 -0.29
C ASN A 394 54.86 -3.18 0.83
N ARG A 395 53.81 -2.33 0.87
CA ARG A 395 53.62 -1.40 1.98
C ARG A 395 52.74 -2.07 3.06
N ARG A 396 53.40 -2.79 4.00
CA ARG A 396 52.82 -3.13 5.27
C ARG A 396 52.60 -1.83 6.04
N THR A 397 51.35 -1.44 6.25
CA THR A 397 50.94 -0.50 7.30
C THR A 397 50.77 -1.25 8.59
#